data_eee41eb2cf4130212e0d8ce84bbb3e2f
#
_entry.id   eee41eb2cf4130212e0d8ce84bbb3e2f
#
_cell.length_a   1.000
_cell.length_b   1.000
_cell.length_c   1.000
_cell.angle_alpha   90.00
_cell.angle_beta   90.00
_cell.angle_gamma   90.00
#
_symmetry.space_group_name_H-M   'P 1'
#
loop_
_entity.id
_entity.type
_entity.pdbx_description
1 polymer ?
#
loop_
_entity_poly.entity_id
_entity_poly.type
_entity_poly.pdbx_seq_one_letter_code
_entity_poly.pdbx_strand_id
1 'polypeptide(L)'
;MAFSFGFFNSKNLDRTYTAENFTDYLGSIICDGIQDNFGQCFKLSASKLKLTIGSGKAWIQGHYFISDTAYTYDLSRYVDESLPRYMAVGICCNTSENVRNIGFEILAGTPATNPAIPRFQNTDYKKYLTLCIIRLDAGTLELSITDYRENSNYCGYVRCILGKCKVTDMLSQLSEIQKIGRAHV
;
A
#
# COMPACT_ATOMS: atom_id res chain seq x y z
N MET A 1 -29.02 -5.60 -12.82
CA MET A 1 -28.45 -4.72 -11.76
C MET A 1 -28.46 -5.53 -10.49
N ALA A 2 -27.31 -5.73 -9.88
CA ALA A 2 -27.20 -6.48 -8.61
C ALA A 2 -27.08 -5.47 -7.45
N PHE A 3 -27.86 -5.69 -6.40
CA PHE A 3 -27.78 -4.92 -5.14
C PHE A 3 -27.10 -5.80 -4.09
N SER A 4 -26.15 -5.25 -3.35
CA SER A 4 -25.57 -5.88 -2.17
C SER A 4 -25.99 -5.07 -0.94
N PHE A 5 -26.45 -5.77 0.11
CA PHE A 5 -26.85 -5.20 1.38
C PHE A 5 -26.60 -6.21 2.52
N GLY A 6 -26.43 -5.73 3.74
CA GLY A 6 -26.07 -6.61 4.84
C GLY A 6 -26.47 -6.13 6.24
N PHE A 7 -26.09 -6.93 7.24
CA PHE A 7 -26.22 -6.66 8.68
C PHE A 7 -27.65 -6.55 9.22
N PHE A 8 -28.58 -7.28 8.58
CA PHE A 8 -29.91 -7.47 9.13
C PHE A 8 -29.96 -8.72 10.00
N ASN A 9 -30.74 -8.71 11.08
CA ASN A 9 -30.92 -9.87 11.92
C ASN A 9 -31.51 -11.04 11.13
N SER A 10 -30.97 -12.24 11.34
CA SER A 10 -31.53 -13.47 10.79
C SER A 10 -32.84 -13.82 11.48
N LYS A 11 -33.86 -14.21 10.69
CA LYS A 11 -35.10 -14.80 11.18
C LYS A 11 -35.18 -16.21 10.61
N ASN A 12 -35.21 -17.21 11.49
CA ASN A 12 -35.22 -18.62 11.09
C ASN A 12 -34.02 -19.05 10.23
N LEU A 13 -32.83 -18.49 10.50
CA LEU A 13 -31.58 -18.79 9.79
C LEU A 13 -31.61 -18.41 8.28
N ASP A 14 -32.45 -17.44 7.88
CA ASP A 14 -32.59 -16.99 6.50
C ASP A 14 -31.42 -16.13 6.01
N ARG A 15 -30.49 -15.74 6.90
CA ARG A 15 -29.35 -14.89 6.57
C ARG A 15 -28.07 -15.42 7.17
N THR A 16 -27.05 -15.53 6.32
CA THR A 16 -25.67 -15.84 6.70
C THR A 16 -24.75 -14.78 6.09
N TYR A 17 -23.75 -14.36 6.83
CA TYR A 17 -22.76 -13.40 6.34
C TYR A 17 -21.41 -14.09 6.20
N THR A 18 -20.77 -13.89 5.06
CA THR A 18 -19.44 -14.41 4.76
C THR A 18 -18.37 -13.38 5.10
N ALA A 19 -17.11 -13.80 5.07
CA ALA A 19 -15.98 -12.88 5.18
C ALA A 19 -15.99 -11.80 4.08
N GLU A 20 -16.47 -12.15 2.87
CA GLU A 20 -16.62 -11.22 1.75
C GLU A 20 -17.60 -10.08 2.07
N ASN A 21 -18.75 -10.39 2.65
CA ASN A 21 -19.70 -9.34 3.06
C ASN A 21 -19.06 -8.35 4.04
N PHE A 22 -18.18 -8.85 4.92
CA PHE A 22 -17.49 -8.03 5.89
C PHE A 22 -16.39 -7.19 5.25
N THR A 23 -15.60 -7.77 4.35
CA THR A 23 -14.55 -7.03 3.62
C THR A 23 -15.13 -6.01 2.66
N ASP A 24 -16.25 -6.29 1.99
CA ASP A 24 -16.98 -5.33 1.17
C ASP A 24 -17.45 -4.12 2.00
N TYR A 25 -18.02 -4.41 3.17
CA TYR A 25 -18.42 -3.34 4.10
C TYR A 25 -17.24 -2.49 4.55
N LEU A 26 -16.13 -3.11 4.99
CA LEU A 26 -14.95 -2.38 5.39
C LEU A 26 -14.31 -1.61 4.22
N GLY A 27 -14.23 -2.21 3.03
CA GLY A 27 -13.71 -1.57 1.82
C GLY A 27 -14.55 -0.39 1.35
N SER A 28 -15.85 -0.35 1.69
CA SER A 28 -16.70 0.81 1.43
C SER A 28 -16.40 2.01 2.35
N ILE A 29 -15.75 1.78 3.49
CA ILE A 29 -15.46 2.80 4.52
C ILE A 29 -13.98 3.18 4.55
N ILE A 30 -13.09 2.19 4.36
CA ILE A 30 -11.64 2.32 4.46
C ILE A 30 -11.04 2.19 3.06
N CYS A 31 -10.35 3.22 2.60
CA CYS A 31 -9.65 3.18 1.31
C CYS A 31 -8.36 2.36 1.41
N ASP A 32 -7.93 1.81 0.29
CA ASP A 32 -6.66 1.11 0.17
C ASP A 32 -5.48 2.04 0.49
N GLY A 33 -4.46 1.49 1.14
CA GLY A 33 -3.25 2.23 1.49
C GLY A 33 -2.52 1.65 2.70
N ILE A 34 -1.42 2.28 3.08
CA ILE A 34 -0.68 1.98 4.30
C ILE A 34 -1.10 2.92 5.43
N GLN A 35 -0.94 2.50 6.68
CA GLN A 35 -1.22 3.36 7.82
C GLN A 35 -0.24 4.55 7.84
N ASP A 36 -0.76 5.76 7.97
CA ASP A 36 0.09 6.92 8.23
C ASP A 36 0.68 6.83 9.65
N ASN A 37 2.00 6.81 9.72
CA ASN A 37 2.75 6.81 10.98
C ASN A 37 4.02 7.64 10.79
N PHE A 38 3.85 8.89 10.34
CA PHE A 38 4.96 9.83 10.11
C PHE A 38 6.10 9.22 9.28
N GLY A 39 5.76 8.49 8.20
CA GLY A 39 6.70 7.83 7.32
C GLY A 39 7.39 6.58 7.88
N GLN A 40 7.02 6.10 9.08
CA GLN A 40 7.64 4.91 9.68
C GLN A 40 6.97 3.60 9.21
N CYS A 41 5.69 3.64 8.77
CA CYS A 41 5.00 2.45 8.27
C CYS A 41 5.69 1.88 7.04
N PHE A 42 6.11 0.63 7.10
CA PHE A 42 6.89 -0.06 6.07
C PHE A 42 8.12 0.74 5.63
N LYS A 43 8.83 1.36 6.58
CA LYS A 43 10.01 2.16 6.29
C LYS A 43 11.01 1.36 5.48
N LEU A 44 11.45 1.93 4.36
CA LEU A 44 12.40 1.30 3.46
C LEU A 44 13.82 1.68 3.85
N SER A 45 14.70 0.71 3.86
CA SER A 45 16.12 0.92 4.02
C SER A 45 16.92 -0.08 3.19
N ALA A 46 18.09 0.31 2.75
CA ALA A 46 19.00 -0.54 2.01
C ALA A 46 20.35 -0.66 2.72
N SER A 47 20.92 -1.83 2.66
CA SER A 47 22.31 -2.08 3.05
C SER A 47 22.93 -3.00 2.02
N LYS A 48 23.83 -2.48 1.19
CA LYS A 48 24.32 -3.17 0.00
C LYS A 48 23.14 -3.64 -0.87
N LEU A 49 23.09 -4.93 -1.22
CA LEU A 49 22.02 -5.54 -2.02
C LEU A 49 20.84 -6.08 -1.19
N LYS A 50 20.72 -5.68 0.07
CA LYS A 50 19.62 -6.08 0.93
C LYS A 50 18.63 -4.92 1.10
N LEU A 51 17.38 -5.15 0.72
CA LEU A 51 16.25 -4.27 1.00
C LEU A 51 15.59 -4.70 2.29
N THR A 52 15.46 -3.81 3.25
CA THR A 52 14.67 -4.04 4.47
C THR A 52 13.41 -3.18 4.43
N ILE A 53 12.27 -3.82 4.63
CA ILE A 53 10.94 -3.21 4.77
C ILE A 53 10.59 -3.30 6.25
N GLY A 54 10.41 -2.17 6.91
CA GLY A 54 10.06 -2.09 8.34
C GLY A 54 8.67 -2.65 8.63
N SER A 55 8.34 -2.72 9.91
CA SER A 55 6.98 -3.07 10.36
C SER A 55 5.96 -2.04 9.87
N GLY A 56 4.69 -2.47 9.77
CA GLY A 56 3.64 -1.59 9.31
C GLY A 56 2.28 -2.28 9.18
N LYS A 57 1.30 -1.49 8.78
CA LYS A 57 -0.08 -1.94 8.55
C LYS A 57 -0.59 -1.40 7.22
N ALA A 58 -1.38 -2.19 6.51
CA ALA A 58 -2.03 -1.82 5.27
C ALA A 58 -3.48 -2.31 5.22
N TRP A 59 -4.28 -1.65 4.38
CA TRP A 59 -5.62 -2.06 3.99
C TRP A 59 -5.69 -2.18 2.48
N ILE A 60 -6.22 -3.29 2.00
CA ILE A 60 -6.39 -3.55 0.57
C ILE A 60 -7.73 -4.27 0.38
N GLN A 61 -8.68 -3.61 -0.29
CA GLN A 61 -10.04 -4.13 -0.53
C GLN A 61 -10.74 -4.67 0.73
N GLY A 62 -10.73 -3.89 1.81
CA GLY A 62 -11.34 -4.27 3.08
C GLY A 62 -10.58 -5.34 3.87
N HIS A 63 -9.50 -5.90 3.33
CA HIS A 63 -8.61 -6.80 4.03
C HIS A 63 -7.49 -6.01 4.72
N TYR A 64 -7.06 -6.45 5.89
CA TYR A 64 -5.94 -5.84 6.60
C TYR A 64 -4.67 -6.70 6.50
N PHE A 65 -3.53 -6.04 6.51
CA PHE A 65 -2.22 -6.66 6.59
C PHE A 65 -1.40 -5.99 7.68
N ILE A 66 -0.81 -6.79 8.59
CA ILE A 66 0.04 -6.32 9.67
C ILE A 66 1.36 -7.09 9.61
N SER A 67 2.47 -6.37 9.57
CA SER A 67 3.81 -6.90 9.77
C SER A 67 4.40 -6.28 11.02
N ASP A 68 4.57 -7.06 12.09
CA ASP A 68 5.08 -6.57 13.38
C ASP A 68 6.61 -6.46 13.38
N THR A 69 7.26 -7.13 12.45
CA THR A 69 8.71 -7.17 12.31
C THR A 69 9.15 -6.69 10.92
N ALA A 70 10.41 -6.25 10.83
CA ALA A 70 10.99 -5.92 9.54
C ALA A 70 11.25 -7.19 8.71
N TYR A 71 11.04 -7.07 7.42
CA TYR A 71 11.32 -8.13 6.45
C TYR A 71 12.47 -7.71 5.52
N THR A 72 13.44 -8.59 5.31
CA THR A 72 14.63 -8.29 4.50
C THR A 72 14.71 -9.21 3.29
N TYR A 73 14.82 -8.61 2.11
CA TYR A 73 15.09 -9.28 0.86
C TYR A 73 16.56 -9.17 0.48
N ASP A 74 17.20 -10.27 0.14
CA ASP A 74 18.51 -10.30 -0.54
C ASP A 74 18.27 -10.27 -2.05
N LEU A 75 18.70 -9.19 -2.68
CA LEU A 75 18.49 -8.93 -4.10
C LEU A 75 19.76 -9.22 -4.95
N SER A 76 20.80 -9.80 -4.37
CA SER A 76 22.07 -10.10 -5.06
C SER A 76 21.87 -10.95 -6.31
N ARG A 77 20.93 -11.89 -6.27
CA ARG A 77 20.61 -12.77 -7.42
C ARG A 77 20.00 -12.03 -8.63
N TYR A 78 19.59 -10.79 -8.45
CA TYR A 78 18.99 -9.99 -9.51
C TYR A 78 19.97 -9.03 -10.16
N VAL A 79 21.19 -8.89 -9.65
CA VAL A 79 22.23 -8.09 -10.28
C VAL A 79 22.70 -8.78 -11.54
N ASP A 80 22.75 -8.02 -12.63
CA ASP A 80 23.35 -8.43 -13.88
C ASP A 80 24.70 -7.72 -14.05
N GLU A 81 25.73 -8.40 -14.53
CA GLU A 81 27.06 -7.83 -14.63
C GLU A 81 27.17 -6.75 -15.71
N SER A 82 26.32 -6.81 -16.71
CA SER A 82 26.44 -5.99 -17.93
C SER A 82 25.27 -5.01 -18.13
N LEU A 83 24.09 -5.30 -17.59
CA LEU A 83 22.89 -4.54 -17.90
C LEU A 83 22.14 -4.11 -16.62
N PRO A 84 21.65 -2.87 -16.56
CA PRO A 84 20.81 -2.42 -15.47
C PRO A 84 19.39 -3.01 -15.57
N ARG A 85 18.68 -3.06 -14.42
CA ARG A 85 17.25 -3.41 -14.37
C ARG A 85 16.51 -2.59 -13.31
N TYR A 86 15.19 -2.55 -13.46
CA TYR A 86 14.29 -2.10 -12.41
C TYR A 86 13.55 -3.28 -11.80
N MET A 87 13.12 -3.09 -10.55
CA MET A 87 12.28 -4.01 -9.81
C MET A 87 11.19 -3.22 -9.10
N ALA A 88 9.97 -3.72 -9.06
CA ALA A 88 8.91 -3.18 -8.22
C ALA A 88 8.76 -4.05 -6.96
N VAL A 89 8.55 -3.40 -5.83
CA VAL A 89 8.29 -4.05 -4.54
C VAL A 89 6.96 -3.53 -4.01
N GLY A 90 6.07 -4.42 -3.60
CA GLY A 90 4.76 -4.05 -3.14
C GLY A 90 4.13 -5.05 -2.19
N ILE A 91 2.93 -4.73 -1.73
CA ILE A 91 2.06 -5.62 -0.97
C ILE A 91 1.01 -6.14 -1.94
N CYS A 92 0.87 -7.44 -2.04
CA CYS A 92 -0.14 -8.13 -2.85
C CYS A 92 -1.22 -8.69 -1.94
N CYS A 93 -2.47 -8.30 -2.18
CA CYS A 93 -3.66 -9.01 -1.67
C CYS A 93 -4.13 -9.98 -2.75
N ASN A 94 -4.06 -11.27 -2.49
CA ASN A 94 -4.51 -12.32 -3.39
C ASN A 94 -5.71 -13.06 -2.79
N THR A 95 -6.89 -12.82 -3.37
CA THR A 95 -8.16 -13.37 -2.93
C THR A 95 -8.56 -14.67 -3.65
N SER A 96 -7.71 -15.19 -4.57
CA SER A 96 -8.00 -16.44 -5.27
C SER A 96 -8.19 -17.60 -4.28
N GLU A 97 -9.11 -18.52 -4.57
CA GLU A 97 -9.50 -19.62 -3.68
C GLU A 97 -8.32 -20.45 -3.15
N ASN A 98 -7.28 -20.62 -3.99
CA ASN A 98 -6.14 -21.45 -3.65
C ASN A 98 -5.05 -20.71 -2.84
N VAL A 99 -5.12 -19.37 -2.74
CA VAL A 99 -4.06 -18.56 -2.11
C VAL A 99 -4.57 -17.85 -0.86
N ARG A 100 -5.57 -16.97 -0.98
CA ARG A 100 -6.18 -16.21 0.12
C ARG A 100 -5.14 -15.68 1.11
N ASN A 101 -4.26 -14.81 0.62
CA ASN A 101 -3.12 -14.31 1.38
C ASN A 101 -2.79 -12.87 1.02
N ILE A 102 -2.18 -12.16 1.97
CA ILE A 102 -1.58 -10.85 1.76
C ILE A 102 -0.12 -10.92 2.17
N GLY A 103 0.76 -10.37 1.35
CA GLY A 103 2.19 -10.37 1.65
C GLY A 103 2.99 -9.48 0.71
N PHE A 104 4.28 -9.36 0.99
CA PHE A 104 5.20 -8.65 0.10
C PHE A 104 5.48 -9.46 -1.15
N GLU A 105 5.51 -8.78 -2.29
CA GLU A 105 5.84 -9.36 -3.60
C GLU A 105 6.87 -8.49 -4.32
N ILE A 106 7.77 -9.14 -5.05
CA ILE A 106 8.78 -8.49 -5.89
C ILE A 106 8.53 -8.86 -7.34
N LEU A 107 8.43 -7.85 -8.19
CA LEU A 107 8.36 -7.99 -9.62
C LEU A 107 9.67 -7.51 -10.25
N ALA A 108 10.48 -8.44 -10.75
CA ALA A 108 11.73 -8.11 -11.41
C ALA A 108 11.51 -7.80 -12.89
N GLY A 109 12.03 -6.66 -13.35
CA GLY A 109 12.10 -6.33 -14.76
C GLY A 109 13.22 -7.07 -15.47
N THR A 110 13.18 -7.05 -16.80
CA THR A 110 14.24 -7.62 -17.65
C THR A 110 15.44 -6.67 -17.70
N PRO A 111 16.69 -7.17 -17.56
CA PRO A 111 17.88 -6.36 -17.77
C PRO A 111 17.94 -5.87 -19.21
N ALA A 112 18.27 -4.61 -19.41
CA ALA A 112 18.42 -4.00 -20.71
C ALA A 112 19.26 -2.70 -20.63
N THR A 113 19.80 -2.23 -21.72
CA THR A 113 20.51 -0.92 -21.78
C THR A 113 19.59 0.22 -21.32
N ASN A 114 18.31 0.18 -21.69
CA ASN A 114 17.25 1.06 -21.21
C ASN A 114 16.13 0.21 -20.61
N PRO A 115 16.25 -0.22 -19.35
CA PRO A 115 15.28 -1.13 -18.74
C PRO A 115 13.93 -0.44 -18.51
N ALA A 116 12.85 -1.16 -18.82
CA ALA A 116 11.51 -0.70 -18.48
C ALA A 116 11.25 -0.87 -16.98
N ILE A 117 10.50 0.08 -16.40
CA ILE A 117 10.03 -0.04 -15.01
C ILE A 117 8.89 -1.04 -14.95
N PRO A 118 9.06 -2.16 -14.23
CA PRO A 118 7.98 -3.14 -14.08
C PRO A 118 6.85 -2.54 -13.25
N ARG A 119 5.61 -2.90 -13.61
CA ARG A 119 4.41 -2.45 -12.90
C ARG A 119 3.55 -3.64 -12.54
N PHE A 120 3.14 -3.72 -11.30
CA PHE A 120 2.14 -4.68 -10.87
C PHE A 120 0.83 -4.43 -11.61
N GLN A 121 0.18 -5.51 -12.05
CA GLN A 121 -1.11 -5.46 -12.73
C GLN A 121 -2.19 -5.96 -11.78
N ASN A 122 -3.16 -5.10 -11.48
CA ASN A 122 -4.34 -5.51 -10.75
C ASN A 122 -5.20 -6.43 -11.61
N THR A 123 -5.71 -7.49 -11.01
CA THR A 123 -6.66 -8.43 -11.62
C THR A 123 -7.90 -8.55 -10.72
N ASP A 124 -8.85 -9.40 -11.10
CA ASP A 124 -10.04 -9.65 -10.27
C ASP A 124 -9.67 -10.24 -8.90
N TYR A 125 -8.56 -11.00 -8.83
CA TYR A 125 -8.13 -11.70 -7.61
C TYR A 125 -6.88 -11.11 -6.96
N LYS A 126 -6.14 -10.23 -7.65
CA LYS A 126 -4.92 -9.64 -7.11
C LYS A 126 -4.99 -8.12 -7.14
N LYS A 127 -4.71 -7.51 -6.00
CA LYS A 127 -4.55 -6.06 -5.86
C LYS A 127 -3.22 -5.74 -5.18
N TYR A 128 -2.61 -4.64 -5.61
CA TYR A 128 -1.27 -4.28 -5.19
C TYR A 128 -1.19 -2.86 -4.66
N LEU A 129 -0.39 -2.69 -3.62
CA LEU A 129 0.16 -1.40 -3.20
C LEU A 129 1.66 -1.43 -3.50
N THR A 130 2.12 -0.59 -4.42
CA THR A 130 3.56 -0.51 -4.75
C THR A 130 4.27 0.38 -3.75
N LEU A 131 5.17 -0.19 -2.95
CA LEU A 131 5.93 0.53 -1.93
C LEU A 131 7.11 1.29 -2.52
N CYS A 132 7.85 0.66 -3.44
CA CYS A 132 8.99 1.29 -4.09
C CYS A 132 9.33 0.66 -5.43
N ILE A 133 10.13 1.40 -6.19
CA ILE A 133 10.87 0.91 -7.34
C ILE A 133 12.36 0.92 -6.97
N ILE A 134 13.04 -0.16 -7.29
CA ILE A 134 14.47 -0.34 -7.10
C ILE A 134 15.14 -0.36 -8.46
N ARG A 135 16.23 0.40 -8.60
CA ARG A 135 17.15 0.29 -9.73
C ARG A 135 18.39 -0.46 -9.28
N LEU A 136 18.79 -1.45 -10.06
CA LEU A 136 20.06 -2.15 -10.00
C LEU A 136 20.85 -1.79 -11.25
N ASP A 137 21.96 -1.09 -11.08
CA ASP A 137 22.89 -0.83 -12.17
C ASP A 137 23.76 -2.06 -12.44
N ALA A 138 24.40 -2.14 -13.60
CA ALA A 138 25.27 -3.25 -13.98
C ALA A 138 26.38 -3.44 -12.95
N GLY A 139 26.58 -4.65 -12.47
CA GLY A 139 27.63 -5.00 -11.50
C GLY A 139 27.58 -4.25 -10.16
N THR A 140 26.44 -3.61 -9.85
CA THR A 140 26.31 -2.81 -8.61
C THR A 140 26.35 -3.69 -7.36
N LEU A 141 26.83 -3.08 -6.27
CA LEU A 141 26.76 -3.61 -4.91
C LEU A 141 25.78 -2.87 -4.01
N GLU A 142 25.03 -1.90 -4.57
CA GLU A 142 24.12 -1.02 -3.85
C GLU A 142 22.76 -0.93 -4.55
N LEU A 143 21.71 -0.63 -3.78
CA LEU A 143 20.35 -0.41 -4.26
C LEU A 143 20.06 1.08 -4.39
N SER A 144 19.48 1.48 -5.52
CA SER A 144 18.84 2.78 -5.66
C SER A 144 17.34 2.64 -5.51
N ILE A 145 16.75 3.22 -4.44
CA ILE A 145 15.34 3.07 -4.08
C ILE A 145 14.59 4.37 -4.38
N THR A 146 13.51 4.27 -5.13
CA THR A 146 12.51 5.33 -5.28
C THR A 146 11.29 4.94 -4.47
N ASP A 147 11.01 5.68 -3.41
CA ASP A 147 9.91 5.43 -2.47
C ASP A 147 8.58 5.95 -3.05
N TYR A 148 7.56 5.09 -3.08
CA TYR A 148 6.21 5.40 -3.54
C TYR A 148 5.13 5.26 -2.46
N ARG A 149 5.51 5.05 -1.20
CA ARG A 149 4.56 4.85 -0.10
C ARG A 149 3.58 6.02 0.08
N GLU A 150 4.04 7.26 -0.13
CA GLU A 150 3.21 8.46 -0.03
C GLU A 150 2.41 8.78 -1.30
N ASN A 151 2.75 8.15 -2.41
CA ASN A 151 2.13 8.43 -3.70
C ASN A 151 0.82 7.65 -3.85
N SER A 152 -0.31 8.34 -3.85
CA SER A 152 -1.65 7.75 -3.92
C SER A 152 -1.96 7.01 -5.24
N ASN A 153 -1.16 7.20 -6.30
CA ASN A 153 -1.31 6.46 -7.54
C ASN A 153 -0.67 5.05 -7.47
N TYR A 154 0.15 4.79 -6.44
CA TYR A 154 0.90 3.54 -6.28
C TYR A 154 0.61 2.84 -4.96
N CYS A 155 0.56 3.59 -3.87
CA CYS A 155 0.33 3.10 -2.52
C CYS A 155 -0.62 4.05 -1.77
N GLY A 156 -0.10 5.16 -1.26
CA GLY A 156 -0.85 6.15 -0.50
C GLY A 156 -1.14 5.71 0.94
N TYR A 157 -1.70 6.65 1.69
CA TYR A 157 -2.12 6.41 3.06
C TYR A 157 -3.60 6.03 3.14
N VAL A 158 -3.90 5.13 4.09
CA VAL A 158 -5.28 4.75 4.43
C VAL A 158 -6.10 5.99 4.78
N ARG A 159 -7.26 6.09 4.17
CA ARG A 159 -8.26 7.12 4.48
C ARG A 159 -9.57 6.45 4.86
N CYS A 160 -10.23 6.99 5.89
CA CYS A 160 -11.57 6.57 6.26
C CYS A 160 -12.57 7.63 5.81
N ILE A 161 -13.63 7.23 5.11
CA ILE A 161 -14.66 8.17 4.64
C ILE A 161 -15.48 8.77 5.78
N LEU A 162 -15.52 8.09 6.94
CA LEU A 162 -16.21 8.58 8.13
C LEU A 162 -15.52 9.82 8.75
N GLY A 163 -14.24 10.02 8.42
CA GLY A 163 -13.43 11.16 8.88
C GLY A 163 -13.25 12.25 7.85
N LYS A 164 -14.22 12.50 6.94
CA LYS A 164 -14.19 13.64 6.03
C LYS A 164 -14.34 14.97 6.79
N CYS A 165 -13.32 15.30 7.58
CA CYS A 165 -13.01 16.68 7.86
C CYS A 165 -12.54 17.28 6.52
N LYS A 166 -13.37 18.11 5.89
CA LYS A 166 -12.94 18.79 4.67
C LYS A 166 -11.72 19.63 5.06
N VAL A 167 -10.60 19.45 4.39
CA VAL A 167 -9.40 20.27 4.60
C VAL A 167 -9.73 21.75 4.49
N THR A 168 -10.70 22.11 3.64
CA THR A 168 -11.28 23.45 3.52
C THR A 168 -11.89 23.95 4.84
N ASP A 169 -12.54 23.08 5.61
CA ASP A 169 -13.17 23.48 6.88
C ASP A 169 -12.11 23.68 7.98
N MET A 170 -11.06 22.86 7.98
CA MET A 170 -9.90 23.04 8.87
C MET A 170 -9.12 24.31 8.53
N LEU A 171 -8.89 24.58 7.24
CA LEU A 171 -8.20 25.81 6.81
C LEU A 171 -9.01 27.06 7.12
N SER A 172 -10.35 27.02 7.00
CA SER A 172 -11.21 28.12 7.39
C SER A 172 -11.15 28.37 8.90
N GLN A 173 -11.21 27.32 9.72
CA GLN A 173 -11.08 27.42 11.18
C GLN A 173 -9.72 27.97 11.61
N LEU A 174 -8.61 27.51 10.98
CA LEU A 174 -7.28 28.06 11.23
C LEU A 174 -7.17 29.54 10.87
N SER A 175 -7.79 29.96 9.76
CA SER A 175 -7.83 31.38 9.36
C SER A 175 -8.62 32.25 10.35
N GLU A 176 -9.69 31.74 10.89
CA GLU A 176 -10.48 32.39 11.95
C GLU A 176 -9.68 32.56 13.25
N ILE A 177 -8.98 31.50 13.69
CA ILE A 177 -8.08 31.53 14.86
C ILE A 177 -6.96 32.57 14.67
N GLN A 178 -6.37 32.65 13.47
CA GLN A 178 -5.36 33.67 13.17
C GLN A 178 -5.90 35.10 13.22
N LYS A 179 -7.14 35.31 12.78
CA LYS A 179 -7.81 36.64 12.89
C LYS A 179 -8.02 37.05 14.33
N ILE A 180 -8.49 36.11 15.19
CA ILE A 180 -8.69 36.36 16.62
C ILE A 180 -7.33 36.69 17.30
N GLY A 181 -6.27 35.96 17.00
CA GLY A 181 -4.93 36.23 17.55
C GLY A 181 -4.35 37.59 17.16
N ARG A 182 -4.72 38.13 15.97
CA ARG A 182 -4.31 39.49 15.54
C ARG A 182 -5.16 40.61 16.10
N ALA A 183 -6.34 40.32 16.60
CA ALA A 183 -7.24 41.34 17.18
C ALA A 183 -6.93 41.65 18.66
N HIS A 184 -5.99 40.89 19.26
CA HIS A 184 -5.59 41.04 20.68
C HIS A 184 -4.14 41.51 20.86
N VAL A 185 -3.51 42.07 19.82
CA VAL A 185 -2.16 42.68 19.88
C VAL A 185 -2.24 44.19 19.71
#